data_17acf05552bffc5fe73a9560cc327c35
#
_entry.id   17acf05552bffc5fe73a9560cc327c35
#
_cell.length_a   1.000
_cell.length_b   1.000
_cell.length_c   1.000
_cell.angle_alpha   90.00
_cell.angle_beta   90.00
_cell.angle_gamma   90.00
#
_symmetry.space_group_name_H-M   'P 1'
#
loop_
_entity.id
_entity.type
_entity.pdbx_description
1 polymer ?
#
loop_
_entity_poly.entity_id
_entity_poly.type
_entity_poly.pdbx_seq_one_letter_code
_entity_poly.pdbx_strand_id
1 'polypeptide(L)'
;MQDARRERKRGKTPLKRQKIRRGETDWGAVGRAEKNPAGWNMRQQQQQQNQQQVRQQCNENQDSAVAPNTKRAGQSGRTMTSATLWRPEFEHDACGTGFIAHTNGLRSHAIITDALEILVRLAHRGGTGADPDTGDGAGVLLQLPDAFFRKHTEISLPKEGEYAVGMFFLPLEAEICRLAQSEIEAIAKEEEFTLLGWRTVPTNLHACGFGAWASVPSVKQLFLTWKENDLPADVRLFVLRKRIEKAMKEQGRDAYVPSLSSKTIVYKGMMQAWQVSDFYPDLLDEDFVSAIALVHSRYSTNTFPNWERAQPFRMVAHNGEINTLKGCEHAVLAASAAMDGGRLKKRFADILPILDTDGSDSTKFDNLLEFLVVAGRSLPQALFMMMPGPWSKDPTMDE
;
A
#
# COMPACT_ATOMS: atom_id res chain seq x y z
N MET A 1 34.20 -62.29 13.83
CA MET A 1 34.99 -61.63 14.84
C MET A 1 34.15 -60.43 15.29
N GLN A 2 33.21 -60.61 16.25
CA GLN A 2 33.43 -60.56 17.70
C GLN A 2 34.32 -59.35 18.04
N ASP A 3 33.94 -58.37 18.77
CA ASP A 3 33.17 -58.16 19.97
C ASP A 3 33.11 -56.64 20.22
N ALA A 4 32.09 -56.12 20.75
CA ALA A 4 31.97 -55.45 22.02
C ALA A 4 30.64 -54.70 22.16
N ARG A 5 29.65 -55.44 22.63
CA ARG A 5 28.59 -54.84 23.46
C ARG A 5 29.16 -54.66 24.86
N ARG A 6 29.06 -53.46 25.43
CA ARG A 6 28.78 -53.32 26.88
C ARG A 6 28.62 -51.83 27.24
N GLU A 7 27.43 -51.53 27.77
CA GLU A 7 27.12 -50.77 28.97
C GLU A 7 27.34 -49.25 28.98
N ARG A 8 26.23 -48.53 29.08
CA ARG A 8 25.97 -47.75 30.30
C ARG A 8 24.48 -47.37 30.43
N LYS A 9 23.84 -48.04 31.38
CA LYS A 9 22.64 -47.56 32.12
C LYS A 9 23.09 -46.51 33.15
N ARG A 10 22.13 -45.63 33.52
CA ARG A 10 22.03 -44.65 34.62
C ARG A 10 22.36 -43.20 34.15
N GLY A 11 21.49 -42.18 34.41
CA GLY A 11 20.57 -41.97 35.44
C GLY A 11 19.56 -40.89 35.02
N LYS A 12 18.29 -41.18 35.26
CA LYS A 12 17.22 -40.20 35.17
C LYS A 12 17.17 -39.39 36.47
N THR A 13 17.46 -38.10 36.42
CA THR A 13 17.13 -37.19 37.50
C THR A 13 15.86 -36.43 37.12
N PRO A 14 14.80 -36.37 37.94
CA PRO A 14 13.57 -35.69 37.61
C PRO A 14 13.74 -34.18 37.82
N LEU A 15 13.47 -33.42 36.75
CA LEU A 15 13.35 -31.98 36.80
C LEU A 15 12.13 -31.60 37.67
N LYS A 16 12.38 -30.97 38.78
CA LYS A 16 11.38 -30.33 39.64
C LYS A 16 10.64 -29.27 38.87
N ARG A 17 9.32 -29.44 38.73
CA ARG A 17 8.37 -28.39 38.30
C ARG A 17 8.42 -27.26 39.35
N GLN A 18 9.06 -26.15 39.00
CA GLN A 18 8.88 -24.89 39.71
C GLN A 18 7.51 -24.31 39.31
N LYS A 19 6.63 -24.19 40.31
CA LYS A 19 5.42 -23.41 40.23
C LYS A 19 5.79 -21.93 40.12
N ILE A 20 5.62 -21.35 38.95
CA ILE A 20 5.67 -19.90 38.78
C ILE A 20 4.41 -19.35 39.42
N ARG A 21 4.58 -18.68 40.55
CA ARG A 21 3.54 -17.85 41.20
C ARG A 21 3.24 -16.70 40.23
N ARG A 22 1.99 -16.53 39.86
CA ARG A 22 1.47 -15.30 39.25
C ARG A 22 1.76 -14.13 40.20
N GLY A 23 2.74 -13.32 39.82
CA GLY A 23 2.95 -12.01 40.42
C GLY A 23 1.89 -11.08 39.84
N GLU A 24 1.05 -10.54 40.68
CA GLU A 24 0.21 -9.40 40.40
C GLU A 24 1.13 -8.23 40.06
N THR A 25 1.18 -7.80 38.82
CA THR A 25 1.81 -6.55 38.41
C THR A 25 0.82 -5.43 38.64
N ASP A 26 1.17 -4.63 39.65
CA ASP A 26 0.52 -3.38 40.04
C ASP A 26 0.62 -2.37 38.88
N TRP A 27 -0.48 -2.12 38.17
CA TRP A 27 -0.66 -1.09 37.14
C TRP A 27 -1.08 0.26 37.73
N GLY A 28 -0.53 0.61 38.87
CA GLY A 28 -0.78 1.88 39.54
C GLY A 28 0.31 2.89 39.30
N ALA A 29 0.24 3.68 38.24
CA ALA A 29 0.69 5.08 38.10
C ALA A 29 1.05 5.44 36.65
N VAL A 30 0.06 5.43 35.74
CA VAL A 30 0.12 6.25 34.52
C VAL A 30 -1.07 7.19 34.58
N GLY A 31 -0.78 8.49 34.53
CA GLY A 31 -1.62 9.63 34.82
C GLY A 31 -3.10 9.48 34.48
N ARG A 32 -3.93 9.75 35.45
CA ARG A 32 -5.36 9.98 35.26
C ARG A 32 -5.56 11.24 34.45
N ALA A 33 -5.64 11.08 33.13
CA ALA A 33 -6.30 12.07 32.30
C ALA A 33 -7.79 11.99 32.65
N GLU A 34 -8.34 13.07 33.16
CA GLU A 34 -9.75 13.20 33.51
C GLU A 34 -10.61 12.81 32.31
N LYS A 35 -11.34 11.72 32.44
CA LYS A 35 -12.39 11.32 31.50
C LYS A 35 -13.48 12.38 31.59
N ASN A 36 -13.60 13.22 30.58
CA ASN A 36 -14.75 14.09 30.40
C ASN A 36 -15.81 13.34 29.58
N PRO A 37 -16.83 12.69 30.22
CA PRO A 37 -17.84 11.87 29.55
C PRO A 37 -18.73 12.69 28.60
N ALA A 38 -18.90 13.99 28.88
CA ALA A 38 -19.72 14.88 28.04
C ALA A 38 -19.09 15.21 26.68
N GLY A 39 -17.77 15.33 26.60
CA GLY A 39 -17.07 15.58 25.35
C GLY A 39 -17.05 14.34 24.44
N TRP A 40 -17.11 13.14 24.99
CA TRP A 40 -17.18 11.89 24.24
C TRP A 40 -18.53 11.70 23.58
N ASN A 41 -19.61 11.97 24.29
CA ASN A 41 -20.98 11.89 23.76
C ASN A 41 -21.25 12.91 22.64
N MET A 42 -20.76 14.14 22.76
CA MET A 42 -20.93 15.15 21.71
C MET A 42 -20.20 14.79 20.42
N ARG A 43 -18.99 14.22 20.49
CA ARG A 43 -18.25 13.80 19.30
C ARG A 43 -18.87 12.59 18.61
N GLN A 44 -19.38 11.62 19.36
CA GLN A 44 -20.14 10.50 18.78
C GLN A 44 -21.43 10.97 18.11
N GLN A 45 -22.14 11.91 18.72
CA GLN A 45 -23.33 12.51 18.10
C GLN A 45 -23.00 13.30 16.83
N GLN A 46 -21.91 14.05 16.84
CA GLN A 46 -21.42 14.77 15.65
C GLN A 46 -21.01 13.81 14.52
N GLN A 47 -20.31 12.72 14.84
CA GLN A 47 -19.97 11.69 13.86
C GLN A 47 -21.21 10.97 13.31
N GLN A 48 -22.17 10.65 14.18
CA GLN A 48 -23.44 10.05 13.72
C GLN A 48 -24.25 11.01 12.85
N GLN A 49 -24.26 12.30 13.17
CA GLN A 49 -24.90 13.33 12.35
C GLN A 49 -24.20 13.50 11.01
N ASN A 50 -22.88 13.52 10.98
CA ASN A 50 -22.12 13.58 9.72
C ASN A 50 -22.35 12.33 8.87
N GLN A 51 -22.36 11.14 9.47
CA GLN A 51 -22.67 9.89 8.76
C GLN A 51 -24.13 9.87 8.24
N GLN A 52 -25.08 10.43 8.98
CA GLN A 52 -26.45 10.56 8.52
C GLN A 52 -26.58 11.59 7.40
N GLN A 53 -25.87 12.71 7.48
CA GLN A 53 -25.82 13.71 6.40
C GLN A 53 -25.22 13.16 5.12
N VAL A 54 -24.11 12.43 5.21
CA VAL A 54 -23.48 11.74 4.05
C VAL A 54 -24.45 10.71 3.45
N ARG A 55 -25.14 9.92 4.29
CA ARG A 55 -26.15 8.97 3.81
C ARG A 55 -27.37 9.67 3.20
N GLN A 56 -27.81 10.78 3.75
CA GLN A 56 -28.89 11.59 3.17
C GLN A 56 -28.47 12.22 1.85
N GLN A 57 -27.29 12.81 1.76
CA GLN A 57 -26.74 13.33 0.49
C GLN A 57 -26.55 12.24 -0.57
N CYS A 58 -26.14 11.04 -0.20
CA CYS A 58 -26.11 9.91 -1.12
C CYS A 58 -27.49 9.52 -1.63
N ASN A 59 -28.51 9.55 -0.77
CA ASN A 59 -29.90 9.25 -1.16
C ASN A 59 -30.53 10.38 -1.96
N GLU A 60 -30.31 11.64 -1.60
CA GLU A 60 -30.83 12.80 -2.33
C GLU A 60 -30.20 12.98 -3.72
N ASN A 61 -28.92 12.60 -3.87
CA ASN A 61 -28.26 12.57 -5.18
C ASN A 61 -28.72 11.39 -6.05
N GLN A 62 -29.29 10.33 -5.48
CA GLN A 62 -29.94 9.26 -6.24
C GLN A 62 -31.28 9.69 -6.84
N ASP A 63 -32.01 10.58 -6.15
CA ASP A 63 -33.32 11.08 -6.64
C ASP A 63 -33.21 12.26 -7.63
N SER A 64 -32.08 12.94 -7.73
CA SER A 64 -31.86 14.12 -8.58
C SER A 64 -31.19 13.84 -9.92
N ALA A 65 -30.80 12.60 -10.23
CA ALA A 65 -30.24 12.23 -11.52
C ALA A 65 -31.32 12.03 -12.59
N VAL A 66 -32.07 13.10 -12.90
CA VAL A 66 -32.92 13.17 -14.10
C VAL A 66 -32.01 13.40 -15.31
N ALA A 67 -32.03 12.45 -16.23
CA ALA A 67 -31.19 12.38 -17.40
C ALA A 67 -31.38 13.57 -18.37
N PRO A 68 -30.34 14.08 -19.02
CA PRO A 68 -30.47 14.98 -20.16
C PRO A 68 -30.91 14.21 -21.40
N ASN A 69 -32.00 14.65 -21.96
CA ASN A 69 -32.63 14.17 -23.16
C ASN A 69 -31.77 14.51 -24.39
N THR A 70 -30.96 13.57 -24.88
CA THR A 70 -30.30 13.70 -26.19
C THR A 70 -30.94 12.72 -27.18
N LYS A 71 -31.85 13.24 -28.02
CA LYS A 71 -32.33 12.57 -29.21
C LYS A 71 -31.14 12.32 -30.16
N ARG A 72 -30.70 11.08 -30.31
CA ARG A 72 -29.94 10.62 -31.46
C ARG A 72 -30.83 9.75 -32.32
N ALA A 73 -31.00 10.20 -33.55
CA ALA A 73 -31.76 9.52 -34.60
C ALA A 73 -30.99 8.28 -35.10
N GLY A 74 -31.73 7.20 -35.25
CA GLY A 74 -31.52 6.17 -36.26
C GLY A 74 -30.44 5.16 -36.07
N GLN A 75 -30.75 4.05 -35.36
CA GLN A 75 -30.36 2.70 -35.74
C GLN A 75 -31.42 1.72 -35.25
N SER A 76 -32.00 0.96 -36.16
CA SER A 76 -32.95 -0.11 -35.90
C SER A 76 -32.21 -1.28 -35.22
N GLY A 77 -32.14 -1.25 -33.90
CA GLY A 77 -31.66 -2.36 -33.08
C GLY A 77 -32.86 -3.06 -32.43
N ARG A 78 -32.93 -4.37 -32.57
CA ARG A 78 -33.88 -5.23 -31.91
C ARG A 78 -34.10 -4.81 -30.46
N THR A 79 -35.29 -4.38 -30.13
CA THR A 79 -35.71 -4.19 -28.75
C THR A 79 -35.75 -5.57 -28.07
N MET A 80 -34.71 -5.92 -27.36
CA MET A 80 -34.80 -7.02 -26.41
C MET A 80 -35.71 -6.56 -25.27
N THR A 81 -36.95 -7.05 -25.30
CA THR A 81 -37.86 -6.95 -24.17
C THR A 81 -37.20 -7.73 -23.04
N SER A 82 -36.72 -7.03 -22.01
CA SER A 82 -35.99 -7.57 -20.91
C SER A 82 -36.88 -8.45 -20.04
N ALA A 83 -36.81 -9.76 -20.28
CA ALA A 83 -37.33 -10.75 -19.35
C ALA A 83 -36.31 -11.07 -18.21
N THR A 84 -35.30 -10.24 -18.05
CA THR A 84 -34.23 -10.42 -17.05
C THR A 84 -34.43 -9.47 -15.87
N LEU A 85 -33.97 -9.87 -14.69
CA LEU A 85 -33.93 -9.03 -13.49
C LEU A 85 -32.94 -7.87 -13.61
N TRP A 86 -31.98 -7.96 -14.54
CA TRP A 86 -31.01 -6.94 -14.81
C TRP A 86 -31.65 -5.79 -15.62
N ARG A 87 -31.32 -4.55 -15.24
CA ARG A 87 -31.69 -3.33 -15.94
C ARG A 87 -30.48 -2.43 -16.09
N PRO A 88 -30.29 -1.79 -17.27
CA PRO A 88 -29.14 -0.89 -17.51
C PRO A 88 -29.02 0.25 -16.50
N GLU A 89 -30.14 0.75 -15.95
CA GLU A 89 -30.15 1.80 -14.94
C GLU A 89 -29.60 1.35 -13.57
N PHE A 90 -29.43 0.05 -13.36
CA PHE A 90 -28.80 -0.51 -12.17
C PHE A 90 -27.34 -0.91 -12.41
N GLU A 91 -26.81 -0.61 -13.61
CA GLU A 91 -25.40 -0.83 -13.90
C GLU A 91 -24.56 0.17 -13.11
N HIS A 92 -23.72 -0.34 -12.23
CA HIS A 92 -22.77 0.42 -11.44
C HIS A 92 -21.39 -0.19 -11.60
N ASP A 93 -20.37 0.66 -11.61
CA ASP A 93 -18.99 0.19 -11.63
C ASP A 93 -18.71 -0.75 -10.47
N ALA A 94 -18.14 -1.91 -10.79
CA ALA A 94 -17.85 -2.97 -9.82
C ALA A 94 -16.39 -2.95 -9.36
N CYS A 95 -15.63 -1.87 -9.61
CA CYS A 95 -14.22 -1.74 -9.29
C CYS A 95 -14.00 -0.88 -8.05
N GLY A 96 -13.08 -1.25 -7.17
CA GLY A 96 -12.64 -0.43 -6.04
C GLY A 96 -11.45 0.47 -6.37
N THR A 97 -11.11 0.62 -7.66
CA THR A 97 -10.00 1.44 -8.15
C THR A 97 -10.54 2.67 -8.86
N GLY A 98 -9.94 3.82 -8.62
CA GLY A 98 -10.22 5.06 -9.34
C GLY A 98 -8.94 5.83 -9.62
N PHE A 99 -8.97 6.68 -10.64
CA PHE A 99 -7.89 7.62 -10.88
C PHE A 99 -8.41 8.94 -11.42
N ILE A 100 -7.65 9.99 -11.18
CA ILE A 100 -7.87 11.31 -11.75
C ILE A 100 -6.54 11.88 -12.22
N ALA A 101 -6.53 12.55 -13.36
CA ALA A 101 -5.33 13.17 -13.90
C ALA A 101 -5.66 14.47 -14.64
N HIS A 102 -4.82 15.48 -14.47
CA HIS A 102 -4.90 16.70 -15.27
C HIS A 102 -4.22 16.49 -16.61
N THR A 103 -4.95 16.66 -17.72
CA THR A 103 -4.49 16.32 -19.09
C THR A 103 -3.23 17.09 -19.53
N ASN A 104 -3.03 18.31 -19.02
CA ASN A 104 -1.86 19.13 -19.29
C ASN A 104 -0.77 19.01 -18.20
N GLY A 105 -0.91 18.08 -17.25
CA GLY A 105 0.07 17.85 -16.19
C GLY A 105 0.17 18.96 -15.14
N LEU A 106 -0.81 19.88 -15.06
CA LEU A 106 -0.82 20.92 -14.04
C LEU A 106 -1.17 20.33 -12.67
N ARG A 107 -0.30 20.56 -11.71
CA ARG A 107 -0.48 20.11 -10.33
C ARG A 107 -1.40 21.06 -9.57
N SER A 108 -2.33 20.49 -8.82
CA SER A 108 -3.21 21.25 -7.93
C SER A 108 -3.65 20.39 -6.74
N HIS A 109 -4.05 21.04 -5.65
CA HIS A 109 -4.67 20.37 -4.51
C HIS A 109 -6.06 19.81 -4.88
N ALA A 110 -6.75 20.40 -5.86
CA ALA A 110 -8.04 19.92 -6.35
C ALA A 110 -7.99 18.46 -6.82
N ILE A 111 -6.90 18.04 -7.47
CA ILE A 111 -6.70 16.63 -7.86
C ILE A 111 -6.73 15.69 -6.64
N ILE A 112 -6.19 16.12 -5.51
CA ILE A 112 -6.17 15.33 -4.27
C ILE A 112 -7.56 15.31 -3.65
N THR A 113 -8.23 16.45 -3.56
CA THR A 113 -9.61 16.56 -3.05
C THR A 113 -10.55 15.67 -3.86
N ASP A 114 -10.49 15.76 -5.18
CA ASP A 114 -11.31 14.93 -6.07
C ASP A 114 -10.95 13.43 -5.95
N ALA A 115 -9.68 13.09 -5.78
CA ALA A 115 -9.25 11.70 -5.57
C ALA A 115 -9.78 11.12 -4.25
N LEU A 116 -9.76 11.91 -3.17
CA LEU A 116 -10.34 11.51 -1.87
C LEU A 116 -11.86 11.37 -1.98
N GLU A 117 -12.52 12.25 -2.73
CA GLU A 117 -13.97 12.14 -3.03
C GLU A 117 -14.27 10.85 -3.82
N ILE A 118 -13.48 10.53 -4.87
CA ILE A 118 -13.61 9.27 -5.61
C ILE A 118 -13.45 8.09 -4.64
N LEU A 119 -12.46 8.13 -3.75
CA LEU A 119 -12.23 7.08 -2.78
C LEU A 119 -13.41 6.87 -1.84
N VAL A 120 -14.01 7.95 -1.34
CA VAL A 120 -15.21 7.91 -0.50
C VAL A 120 -16.41 7.30 -1.26
N ARG A 121 -16.59 7.67 -2.52
CA ARG A 121 -17.66 7.09 -3.39
C ARG A 121 -17.45 5.60 -3.67
N LEU A 122 -16.20 5.11 -3.61
CA LEU A 122 -15.87 3.70 -3.72
C LEU A 122 -15.99 2.93 -2.38
N ALA A 123 -16.49 3.55 -1.30
CA ALA A 123 -16.59 2.91 0.02
C ALA A 123 -17.43 1.62 0.00
N HIS A 124 -18.45 1.55 -0.86
CA HIS A 124 -19.29 0.36 -1.07
C HIS A 124 -18.50 -0.83 -1.67
N ARG A 125 -17.28 -0.60 -2.16
CA ARG A 125 -16.34 -1.61 -2.69
C ARG A 125 -15.28 -2.03 -1.68
N GLY A 126 -15.22 -1.35 -0.53
CA GLY A 126 -14.33 -1.69 0.57
C GLY A 126 -14.92 -2.75 1.48
N GLY A 127 -14.05 -3.56 2.09
CA GLY A 127 -14.43 -4.50 3.13
C GLY A 127 -14.16 -3.96 4.53
N THR A 128 -14.90 -4.50 5.50
CA THR A 128 -14.68 -4.26 6.92
C THR A 128 -14.58 -5.59 7.66
N GLY A 129 -13.81 -5.61 8.75
CA GLY A 129 -13.69 -6.77 9.62
C GLY A 129 -14.86 -6.89 10.63
N ALA A 130 -14.61 -7.68 11.67
CA ALA A 130 -15.55 -7.79 12.81
C ALA A 130 -15.69 -6.46 13.58
N ASP A 131 -14.64 -5.63 13.56
CA ASP A 131 -14.67 -4.23 13.98
C ASP A 131 -15.12 -3.39 12.78
N PRO A 132 -16.32 -2.76 12.84
CA PRO A 132 -16.87 -2.03 11.72
C PRO A 132 -16.07 -0.77 11.35
N ASP A 133 -15.22 -0.25 12.25
CA ASP A 133 -14.36 0.90 12.00
C ASP A 133 -12.98 0.50 11.46
N THR A 134 -12.68 -0.79 11.36
CA THR A 134 -11.45 -1.31 10.73
C THR A 134 -11.75 -1.74 9.29
N GLY A 135 -11.16 -1.04 8.32
CA GLY A 135 -11.28 -1.37 6.91
C GLY A 135 -10.23 -2.39 6.44
N ASP A 136 -10.52 -3.08 5.34
CA ASP A 136 -9.57 -4.01 4.69
C ASP A 136 -8.37 -3.29 4.06
N GLY A 137 -8.50 -2.00 3.84
CA GLY A 137 -7.45 -1.12 3.34
C GLY A 137 -7.95 -0.09 2.34
N ALA A 138 -7.38 1.10 2.42
CA ALA A 138 -7.60 2.17 1.46
C ALA A 138 -6.32 3.00 1.31
N GLY A 139 -6.22 3.74 0.20
CA GLY A 139 -5.06 4.60 0.00
C GLY A 139 -5.08 5.35 -1.32
N VAL A 140 -4.06 6.18 -1.47
CA VAL A 140 -3.83 7.05 -2.62
C VAL A 140 -2.36 7.08 -2.99
N LEU A 141 -2.06 6.99 -4.29
CA LEU A 141 -0.76 7.25 -4.88
C LEU A 141 -0.80 8.61 -5.57
N LEU A 142 0.17 9.45 -5.27
CA LEU A 142 0.29 10.83 -5.72
C LEU A 142 1.70 11.11 -6.26
N GLN A 143 1.87 12.22 -6.96
CA GLN A 143 3.22 12.74 -7.22
C GLN A 143 3.83 13.30 -5.95
N LEU A 144 5.18 13.35 -5.87
CA LEU A 144 5.87 13.99 -4.76
C LEU A 144 5.48 15.47 -4.69
N PRO A 145 4.99 15.95 -3.54
CA PRO A 145 4.57 17.33 -3.35
C PRO A 145 5.75 18.20 -2.90
N ASP A 146 6.62 18.62 -3.83
CA ASP A 146 7.85 19.36 -3.52
C ASP A 146 7.61 20.62 -2.70
N ALA A 147 6.59 21.42 -3.07
CA ALA A 147 6.23 22.65 -2.35
C ALA A 147 5.83 22.37 -0.89
N PHE A 148 5.03 21.34 -0.67
CA PHE A 148 4.63 20.89 0.66
C PHE A 148 5.85 20.51 1.51
N PHE A 149 6.76 19.69 0.98
CA PHE A 149 7.93 19.27 1.74
C PHE A 149 8.85 20.42 2.08
N ARG A 150 9.08 21.38 1.16
CA ARG A 150 9.89 22.56 1.45
C ARG A 150 9.31 23.44 2.55
N LYS A 151 7.99 23.48 2.69
CA LYS A 151 7.30 24.28 3.71
C LYS A 151 7.20 23.56 5.06
N HIS A 152 6.98 22.25 5.05
CA HIS A 152 6.64 21.46 6.24
C HIS A 152 7.78 20.59 6.77
N THR A 153 8.99 20.75 6.24
CA THR A 153 10.18 20.09 6.79
C THR A 153 11.30 21.09 7.00
N GLU A 154 12.12 20.84 8.01
CA GLU A 154 13.38 21.59 8.23
C GLU A 154 14.54 21.05 7.37
N ILE A 155 14.23 20.07 6.50
CA ILE A 155 15.22 19.41 5.65
C ILE A 155 15.55 20.30 4.47
N SER A 156 16.84 20.60 4.25
CA SER A 156 17.29 21.31 3.06
C SER A 156 17.21 20.40 1.85
N LEU A 157 16.20 20.59 1.01
CA LEU A 157 15.95 19.78 -0.17
C LEU A 157 16.69 20.32 -1.40
N PRO A 158 17.36 19.45 -2.19
CA PRO A 158 17.86 19.78 -3.53
C PRO A 158 16.73 20.21 -4.47
N LYS A 159 17.05 20.45 -5.73
CA LYS A 159 16.05 20.73 -6.74
C LYS A 159 15.10 19.55 -6.90
N GLU A 160 13.84 19.83 -7.24
CA GLU A 160 12.85 18.80 -7.56
C GLU A 160 13.38 17.83 -8.64
N GLY A 161 13.25 16.52 -8.39
CA GLY A 161 13.80 15.45 -9.23
C GLY A 161 15.23 15.03 -8.87
N GLU A 162 15.95 15.78 -8.02
CA GLU A 162 17.30 15.45 -7.54
C GLU A 162 17.29 14.82 -6.13
N TYR A 163 16.11 14.57 -5.59
CA TYR A 163 15.92 13.85 -4.33
C TYR A 163 14.77 12.84 -4.44
N ALA A 164 14.76 11.90 -3.53
CA ALA A 164 13.69 10.92 -3.38
C ALA A 164 13.13 10.92 -1.97
N VAL A 165 11.89 10.48 -1.85
CA VAL A 165 11.23 10.26 -0.56
C VAL A 165 10.81 8.80 -0.46
N GLY A 166 11.27 8.14 0.60
CA GLY A 166 10.78 6.82 0.99
C GLY A 166 9.68 6.95 2.03
N MET A 167 8.53 6.34 1.81
CA MET A 167 7.52 6.11 2.83
C MET A 167 7.83 4.77 3.50
N PHE A 168 7.87 4.76 4.82
CA PHE A 168 8.20 3.58 5.62
C PHE A 168 7.14 3.34 6.69
N PHE A 169 6.71 2.08 6.79
CA PHE A 169 5.98 1.55 7.92
C PHE A 169 6.99 0.82 8.80
N LEU A 170 7.30 1.39 9.96
CA LEU A 170 8.29 0.87 10.90
C LEU A 170 7.62 0.41 12.19
N PRO A 171 8.28 -0.42 13.00
CA PRO A 171 7.77 -0.82 14.30
C PRO A 171 7.40 0.40 15.17
N LEU A 172 6.30 0.28 15.91
CA LEU A 172 5.82 1.37 16.77
C LEU A 172 6.70 1.56 18.00
N GLU A 173 7.34 0.50 18.48
CA GLU A 173 8.25 0.56 19.61
C GLU A 173 9.47 1.42 19.27
N ALA A 174 9.71 2.47 20.06
CA ALA A 174 10.67 3.53 19.74
C ALA A 174 12.10 3.00 19.53
N GLU A 175 12.55 2.04 20.36
CA GLU A 175 13.90 1.48 20.26
C GLU A 175 14.06 0.62 19.01
N ILE A 176 13.06 -0.24 18.70
CA ILE A 176 13.08 -1.08 17.50
C ILE A 176 12.97 -0.21 16.24
N CYS A 177 12.13 0.83 16.27
CA CYS A 177 12.02 1.81 15.21
C CYS A 177 13.37 2.50 14.93
N ARG A 178 14.06 2.94 15.97
CA ARG A 178 15.38 3.59 15.86
C ARG A 178 16.45 2.63 15.29
N LEU A 179 16.44 1.38 15.72
CA LEU A 179 17.34 0.36 15.16
C LEU A 179 17.06 0.10 13.68
N ALA A 180 15.79 0.03 13.29
CA ALA A 180 15.39 -0.11 11.88
C ALA A 180 15.84 1.11 11.04
N GLN A 181 15.65 2.33 11.56
CA GLN A 181 16.13 3.54 10.89
C GLN A 181 17.65 3.52 10.70
N SER A 182 18.42 3.17 11.73
CA SER A 182 19.89 3.08 11.64
C SER A 182 20.37 2.07 10.61
N GLU A 183 19.70 0.94 10.50
CA GLU A 183 19.97 -0.07 9.47
C GLU A 183 19.66 0.42 8.07
N ILE A 184 18.48 1.04 7.87
CA ILE A 184 18.10 1.64 6.60
C ILE A 184 19.11 2.70 6.16
N GLU A 185 19.57 3.52 7.10
CA GLU A 185 20.60 4.53 6.84
C GLU A 185 21.94 3.91 6.44
N ALA A 186 22.35 2.82 7.09
CA ALA A 186 23.57 2.11 6.73
C ALA A 186 23.49 1.56 5.31
N ILE A 187 22.39 0.87 4.96
CA ILE A 187 22.17 0.35 3.61
C ILE A 187 22.12 1.48 2.57
N ALA A 188 21.47 2.61 2.88
CA ALA A 188 21.41 3.75 1.97
C ALA A 188 22.80 4.34 1.71
N LYS A 189 23.66 4.43 2.73
CA LYS A 189 25.06 4.87 2.60
C LYS A 189 25.90 3.89 1.77
N GLU A 190 25.72 2.57 1.96
CA GLU A 190 26.38 1.55 1.13
C GLU A 190 25.98 1.66 -0.35
N GLU A 191 24.73 2.06 -0.62
CA GLU A 191 24.21 2.33 -1.97
C GLU A 191 24.57 3.72 -2.49
N GLU A 192 25.48 4.42 -1.81
CA GLU A 192 25.96 5.75 -2.19
C GLU A 192 24.89 6.83 -2.25
N PHE A 193 23.81 6.68 -1.44
CA PHE A 193 22.85 7.75 -1.22
C PHE A 193 23.31 8.65 -0.06
N THR A 194 23.03 9.93 -0.21
CA THR A 194 23.22 10.91 0.85
C THR A 194 21.88 11.10 1.57
N LEU A 195 21.89 10.87 2.88
CA LEU A 195 20.72 11.10 3.72
C LEU A 195 20.53 12.59 3.95
N LEU A 196 19.32 13.08 3.68
CA LEU A 196 18.92 14.44 3.97
C LEU A 196 18.22 14.56 5.32
N GLY A 197 17.45 13.55 5.70
CA GLY A 197 16.80 13.48 7.00
C GLY A 197 15.57 12.60 7.04
N TRP A 198 15.02 12.46 8.23
CA TRP A 198 13.75 11.74 8.49
C TRP A 198 12.65 12.72 8.90
N ARG A 199 11.44 12.48 8.41
CA ARG A 199 10.23 13.13 8.87
C ARG A 199 9.28 12.09 9.46
N THR A 200 8.71 12.35 10.62
CA THR A 200 7.57 11.58 11.11
C THR A 200 6.31 12.10 10.44
N VAL A 201 5.58 11.23 9.75
CA VAL A 201 4.30 11.61 9.14
C VAL A 201 3.28 11.82 10.25
N PRO A 202 2.60 12.98 10.31
CA PRO A 202 1.50 13.18 11.24
C PRO A 202 0.38 12.18 10.95
N THR A 203 -0.08 11.48 11.98
CA THR A 203 -1.17 10.52 11.88
C THR A 203 -2.17 10.70 13.00
N ASN A 204 -3.46 10.65 12.67
CA ASN A 204 -4.54 10.71 13.64
C ASN A 204 -5.03 9.29 13.95
N LEU A 205 -4.52 8.70 15.02
CA LEU A 205 -4.86 7.34 15.43
C LEU A 205 -6.34 7.15 15.81
N HIS A 206 -7.06 8.23 16.10
CA HIS A 206 -8.49 8.16 16.40
C HIS A 206 -9.37 7.99 15.16
N ALA A 207 -8.79 8.14 13.97
CA ALA A 207 -9.50 7.99 12.71
C ALA A 207 -9.67 6.52 12.29
N CYS A 208 -8.95 5.56 12.88
CA CYS A 208 -9.04 4.15 12.51
C CYS A 208 -9.66 3.30 13.62
N GLY A 209 -10.23 2.14 13.26
CA GLY A 209 -10.81 1.19 14.20
C GLY A 209 -9.77 0.47 15.05
N PHE A 210 -10.23 -0.24 16.07
CA PHE A 210 -9.39 -0.92 17.05
C PHE A 210 -8.45 -1.96 16.41
N GLY A 211 -8.93 -2.73 15.43
CA GLY A 211 -8.12 -3.73 14.72
C GLY A 211 -6.96 -3.09 13.95
N ALA A 212 -7.18 -1.97 13.29
CA ALA A 212 -6.15 -1.20 12.60
C ALA A 212 -5.19 -0.54 13.61
N TRP A 213 -5.72 0.02 14.69
CA TRP A 213 -4.92 0.66 15.74
C TRP A 213 -3.98 -0.32 16.44
N ALA A 214 -4.41 -1.57 16.68
CA ALA A 214 -3.61 -2.59 17.34
C ALA A 214 -2.34 -2.99 16.56
N SER A 215 -2.31 -2.74 15.26
CA SER A 215 -1.20 -3.05 14.36
C SER A 215 -0.65 -1.83 13.60
N VAL A 216 -0.98 -0.62 14.08
CA VAL A 216 -0.55 0.62 13.43
C VAL A 216 0.98 0.74 13.44
N PRO A 217 1.61 1.00 12.27
CA PRO A 217 3.04 1.24 12.20
C PRO A 217 3.40 2.68 12.59
N SER A 218 4.66 2.89 12.95
CA SER A 218 5.25 4.22 12.93
C SER A 218 5.49 4.65 11.49
N VAL A 219 4.73 5.62 10.99
CA VAL A 219 4.85 6.09 9.60
C VAL A 219 5.94 7.14 9.52
N LYS A 220 7.00 6.85 8.72
CA LYS A 220 8.17 7.71 8.56
C LYS A 220 8.43 8.00 7.10
N GLN A 221 9.02 9.16 6.82
CA GLN A 221 9.54 9.53 5.52
C GLN A 221 11.04 9.74 5.60
N LEU A 222 11.79 9.07 4.71
CA LEU A 222 13.23 9.26 4.54
C LEU A 222 13.49 10.05 3.28
N PHE A 223 14.23 11.14 3.40
CA PHE A 223 14.66 11.97 2.29
C PHE A 223 16.10 11.64 1.92
N LEU A 224 16.32 11.38 0.64
CA LEU A 224 17.60 10.93 0.09
C LEU A 224 17.95 11.76 -1.14
N THR A 225 19.23 12.00 -1.35
CA THR A 225 19.77 12.50 -2.63
C THR A 225 20.94 11.63 -3.06
N TRP A 226 21.41 11.80 -4.27
CA TRP A 226 22.49 11.01 -4.86
C TRP A 226 23.37 11.86 -5.77
N LYS A 227 24.56 11.36 -6.02
CA LYS A 227 25.41 11.87 -7.11
C LYS A 227 25.08 11.10 -8.38
N GLU A 228 25.28 11.73 -9.55
CA GLU A 228 25.16 11.04 -10.83
C GLU A 228 26.04 9.78 -10.87
N ASN A 229 25.50 8.72 -11.45
CA ASN A 229 26.11 7.41 -11.59
C ASN A 229 25.68 6.80 -12.94
N ASP A 230 26.32 5.73 -13.36
CA ASP A 230 26.00 5.01 -14.60
C ASP A 230 24.57 4.43 -14.64
N LEU A 231 23.97 4.19 -13.44
CA LEU A 231 22.62 3.67 -13.34
C LEU A 231 21.63 4.83 -13.08
N PRO A 232 20.47 4.83 -13.78
CA PRO A 232 19.40 5.79 -13.49
C PRO A 232 18.95 5.74 -12.03
N ALA A 233 18.51 6.88 -11.50
CA ALA A 233 18.13 7.02 -10.10
C ALA A 233 17.01 6.06 -9.68
N ASP A 234 16.02 5.83 -10.54
CA ASP A 234 14.91 4.91 -10.31
C ASP A 234 15.38 3.44 -10.16
N VAL A 235 16.38 3.04 -10.95
CA VAL A 235 17.01 1.71 -10.83
C VAL A 235 17.73 1.56 -9.49
N ARG A 236 18.51 2.58 -9.09
CA ARG A 236 19.22 2.60 -7.80
C ARG A 236 18.27 2.59 -6.61
N LEU A 237 17.20 3.37 -6.66
CA LEU A 237 16.16 3.41 -5.62
C LEU A 237 15.44 2.05 -5.50
N PHE A 238 15.18 1.38 -6.62
CA PHE A 238 14.63 0.02 -6.61
C PHE A 238 15.57 -0.96 -5.92
N VAL A 239 16.87 -0.96 -6.24
CA VAL A 239 17.87 -1.82 -5.59
C VAL A 239 17.95 -1.52 -4.10
N LEU A 240 18.03 -0.24 -3.72
CA LEU A 240 18.04 0.19 -2.32
C LEU A 240 16.84 -0.36 -1.55
N ARG A 241 15.63 -0.19 -2.10
CA ARG A 241 14.41 -0.70 -1.47
C ARG A 241 14.44 -2.21 -1.28
N LYS A 242 14.83 -2.96 -2.32
CA LYS A 242 14.92 -4.43 -2.25
C LYS A 242 15.94 -4.90 -1.20
N ARG A 243 17.07 -4.22 -1.09
CA ARG A 243 18.06 -4.49 -0.04
C ARG A 243 17.52 -4.20 1.36
N ILE A 244 16.82 -3.08 1.54
CA ILE A 244 16.18 -2.73 2.81
C ILE A 244 15.13 -3.78 3.18
N GLU A 245 14.20 -4.11 2.28
CA GLU A 245 13.15 -5.12 2.52
C GLU A 245 13.76 -6.47 2.92
N LYS A 246 14.82 -6.89 2.22
CA LYS A 246 15.56 -8.14 2.52
C LYS A 246 16.19 -8.10 3.90
N ALA A 247 16.95 -7.06 4.24
CA ALA A 247 17.62 -6.92 5.52
C ALA A 247 16.63 -6.89 6.69
N MET A 248 15.52 -6.16 6.55
CA MET A 248 14.47 -6.12 7.57
C MET A 248 13.86 -7.51 7.79
N LYS A 249 13.56 -8.24 6.72
CA LYS A 249 13.00 -9.59 6.79
C LYS A 249 13.98 -10.59 7.44
N GLU A 250 15.25 -10.55 7.07
CA GLU A 250 16.31 -11.41 7.65
C GLU A 250 16.51 -11.17 9.15
N GLN A 251 16.24 -9.97 9.62
CA GLN A 251 16.31 -9.60 11.03
C GLN A 251 14.99 -9.81 11.80
N GLY A 252 13.96 -10.32 11.13
CA GLY A 252 12.64 -10.52 11.73
C GLY A 252 11.97 -9.22 12.20
N ARG A 253 12.28 -8.09 11.54
CA ARG A 253 11.68 -6.79 11.84
C ARG A 253 10.49 -6.52 10.93
N ASP A 254 9.38 -6.13 11.53
CA ASP A 254 8.18 -5.70 10.82
C ASP A 254 8.44 -4.29 10.23
N ALA A 255 8.97 -4.25 9.02
CA ALA A 255 9.18 -3.02 8.28
C ALA A 255 8.75 -3.19 6.83
N TYR A 256 8.01 -2.22 6.31
CA TYR A 256 7.49 -2.24 4.94
C TYR A 256 7.75 -0.89 4.26
N VAL A 257 7.97 -0.91 2.95
CA VAL A 257 8.24 0.30 2.15
C VAL A 257 7.11 0.52 1.14
N PRO A 258 6.06 1.26 1.50
CA PRO A 258 4.97 1.62 0.58
C PRO A 258 5.45 2.25 -0.72
N SER A 259 6.43 3.15 -0.64
CA SER A 259 7.04 3.76 -1.80
C SER A 259 8.48 4.24 -1.48
N LEU A 260 9.35 4.24 -2.48
CA LEU A 260 10.67 4.88 -2.46
C LEU A 260 10.95 5.40 -3.87
N SER A 261 10.72 6.68 -4.10
CA SER A 261 10.71 7.25 -5.45
C SER A 261 11.09 8.73 -5.44
N SER A 262 11.63 9.20 -6.57
CA SER A 262 11.80 10.64 -6.84
C SER A 262 10.59 11.27 -7.54
N LYS A 263 9.52 10.50 -7.79
CA LYS A 263 8.36 10.94 -8.59
C LYS A 263 7.03 10.79 -7.87
N THR A 264 6.85 9.71 -7.10
CA THR A 264 5.56 9.34 -6.51
C THR A 264 5.68 9.00 -5.05
N ILE A 265 4.57 9.12 -4.34
CA ILE A 265 4.44 8.75 -2.93
C ILE A 265 3.09 8.06 -2.70
N VAL A 266 3.06 7.09 -1.79
CA VAL A 266 1.86 6.31 -1.46
C VAL A 266 1.47 6.54 -0.02
N TYR A 267 0.26 7.04 0.20
CA TYR A 267 -0.42 7.11 1.49
C TYR A 267 -1.49 6.02 1.53
N LYS A 268 -1.37 5.07 2.42
CA LYS A 268 -2.30 3.93 2.52
C LYS A 268 -2.32 3.36 3.93
N GLY A 269 -3.30 2.52 4.21
CA GLY A 269 -3.34 1.82 5.48
C GLY A 269 -4.55 0.91 5.61
N MET A 270 -4.64 0.24 6.75
CA MET A 270 -5.73 -0.64 7.12
C MET A 270 -6.95 0.17 7.56
N MET A 271 -7.53 0.91 6.62
CA MET A 271 -8.56 1.92 6.82
C MET A 271 -9.71 1.73 5.84
N GLN A 272 -10.83 2.32 6.18
CA GLN A 272 -11.93 2.55 5.24
C GLN A 272 -11.66 3.79 4.38
N ALA A 273 -12.36 3.90 3.26
CA ALA A 273 -12.15 4.95 2.28
C ALA A 273 -12.16 6.38 2.87
N TRP A 274 -13.14 6.69 3.72
CA TRP A 274 -13.28 8.04 4.31
C TRP A 274 -12.28 8.34 5.44
N GLN A 275 -11.63 7.30 6.00
CA GLN A 275 -10.67 7.48 7.09
C GLN A 275 -9.30 7.96 6.59
N VAL A 276 -9.01 7.85 5.29
CA VAL A 276 -7.68 8.14 4.73
C VAL A 276 -7.29 9.60 4.94
N SER A 277 -8.16 10.54 4.66
CA SER A 277 -7.92 11.97 4.89
C SER A 277 -7.86 12.33 6.38
N ASP A 278 -8.71 11.69 7.19
CA ASP A 278 -8.73 11.94 8.62
C ASP A 278 -7.50 11.38 9.33
N PHE A 279 -6.96 10.26 8.83
CA PHE A 279 -5.77 9.62 9.36
C PHE A 279 -4.48 10.32 8.95
N TYR A 280 -4.42 10.85 7.70
CA TYR A 280 -3.26 11.55 7.14
C TYR A 280 -3.56 13.04 6.91
N PRO A 281 -3.38 13.92 7.92
CA PRO A 281 -3.62 15.35 7.77
C PRO A 281 -2.81 16.01 6.65
N ASP A 282 -1.66 15.45 6.27
CA ASP A 282 -0.84 15.92 5.14
C ASP A 282 -1.69 16.08 3.85
N LEU A 283 -2.64 15.17 3.63
CA LEU A 283 -3.47 15.16 2.42
C LEU A 283 -4.49 16.31 2.35
N LEU A 284 -4.69 17.03 3.45
CA LEU A 284 -5.61 18.17 3.55
C LEU A 284 -4.90 19.52 3.38
N ASP A 285 -3.57 19.53 3.28
CA ASP A 285 -2.79 20.75 3.12
C ASP A 285 -2.83 21.25 1.67
N GLU A 286 -3.13 22.54 1.46
CA GLU A 286 -3.27 23.13 0.12
C GLU A 286 -1.95 23.12 -0.69
N ASP A 287 -0.79 23.09 -0.04
CA ASP A 287 0.50 22.97 -0.68
C ASP A 287 0.82 21.55 -1.14
N PHE A 288 0.04 20.56 -0.67
CA PHE A 288 0.12 19.20 -1.17
C PHE A 288 -0.60 19.11 -2.52
N VAL A 289 0.16 19.14 -3.61
CA VAL A 289 -0.35 19.22 -4.97
C VAL A 289 0.10 18.04 -5.83
N SER A 290 -0.76 17.60 -6.74
CA SER A 290 -0.46 16.54 -7.70
C SER A 290 -1.18 16.80 -9.02
N ALA A 291 -0.66 16.28 -10.13
CA ALA A 291 -1.35 16.27 -11.42
C ALA A 291 -2.04 14.93 -11.71
N ILE A 292 -1.78 13.91 -10.90
CA ILE A 292 -2.38 12.59 -11.02
C ILE A 292 -2.57 12.00 -9.62
N ALA A 293 -3.68 11.31 -9.42
CA ALA A 293 -3.93 10.49 -8.25
C ALA A 293 -4.54 9.15 -8.67
N LEU A 294 -4.06 8.07 -8.04
CA LEU A 294 -4.61 6.73 -8.15
C LEU A 294 -5.10 6.29 -6.78
N VAL A 295 -6.37 5.91 -6.66
CA VAL A 295 -6.99 5.52 -5.39
C VAL A 295 -7.49 4.09 -5.44
N HIS A 296 -7.58 3.48 -4.26
CA HIS A 296 -8.11 2.13 -4.12
C HIS A 296 -8.83 1.95 -2.78
N SER A 297 -10.00 1.32 -2.83
CA SER A 297 -10.74 0.81 -1.69
C SER A 297 -10.75 -0.72 -1.76
N ARG A 298 -10.09 -1.37 -0.79
CA ARG A 298 -9.82 -2.81 -0.80
C ARG A 298 -10.99 -3.59 -0.20
N TYR A 299 -11.33 -4.70 -0.85
CA TYR A 299 -12.09 -5.80 -0.28
C TYR A 299 -11.21 -7.05 -0.28
N SER A 300 -10.96 -7.60 0.91
CA SER A 300 -10.06 -8.74 1.07
C SER A 300 -10.85 -10.05 0.92
N THR A 301 -10.51 -10.86 -0.10
CA THR A 301 -11.16 -12.16 -0.34
C THR A 301 -10.29 -13.32 0.10
N ASN A 302 -8.99 -13.28 -0.19
CA ASN A 302 -8.09 -14.44 -0.07
C ASN A 302 -6.99 -14.27 0.98
N THR A 303 -6.82 -13.08 1.55
CA THR A 303 -5.76 -12.77 2.52
C THR A 303 -6.30 -11.90 3.64
N PHE A 304 -5.81 -12.11 4.86
CA PHE A 304 -6.15 -11.21 5.97
C PHE A 304 -5.69 -9.79 5.68
N PRO A 305 -6.52 -8.77 5.99
CA PRO A 305 -6.12 -7.38 5.90
C PRO A 305 -4.91 -7.07 6.78
N ASN A 306 -4.02 -6.24 6.27
CA ASN A 306 -2.95 -5.59 7.03
C ASN A 306 -2.53 -4.28 6.37
N TRP A 307 -1.69 -3.50 7.04
CA TRP A 307 -1.22 -2.20 6.55
C TRP A 307 -0.48 -2.29 5.22
N GLU A 308 0.28 -3.34 5.01
CA GLU A 308 1.11 -3.54 3.82
C GLU A 308 0.28 -3.88 2.58
N ARG A 309 -0.78 -4.69 2.77
CA ARG A 309 -1.64 -5.19 1.68
C ARG A 309 -2.68 -4.20 1.22
N ALA A 310 -2.87 -3.08 1.95
CA ALA A 310 -3.64 -1.96 1.44
C ALA A 310 -3.06 -1.48 0.09
N GLN A 311 -3.92 -1.05 -0.81
CA GLN A 311 -3.55 -0.51 -2.11
C GLN A 311 -3.81 1.00 -2.15
N PRO A 312 -3.20 1.76 -3.09
CA PRO A 312 -2.33 1.32 -4.19
C PRO A 312 -0.98 0.75 -3.74
N PHE A 313 -0.41 -0.11 -4.60
CA PHE A 313 1.00 -0.44 -4.53
C PHE A 313 1.84 0.60 -5.28
N ARG A 314 3.11 0.30 -5.59
CA ARG A 314 4.04 1.25 -6.24
C ARG A 314 3.73 1.49 -7.70
N MET A 315 3.22 0.47 -8.40
CA MET A 315 2.95 0.49 -9.83
C MET A 315 1.48 0.28 -10.17
N VAL A 316 0.73 -0.41 -9.30
CA VAL A 316 -0.62 -0.85 -9.61
C VAL A 316 -1.62 -0.62 -8.48
N ALA A 317 -2.88 -0.51 -8.88
CA ALA A 317 -4.05 -0.71 -8.05
C ALA A 317 -5.06 -1.52 -8.88
N HIS A 318 -5.56 -2.64 -8.36
CA HIS A 318 -6.50 -3.48 -9.09
C HIS A 318 -7.39 -4.30 -8.15
N ASN A 319 -8.54 -4.69 -8.66
CA ASN A 319 -9.51 -5.56 -7.99
C ASN A 319 -9.64 -6.95 -8.63
N GLY A 320 -8.80 -7.23 -9.63
CA GLY A 320 -8.78 -8.54 -10.27
C GLY A 320 -8.21 -9.62 -9.35
N GLU A 321 -8.45 -10.87 -9.70
CA GLU A 321 -7.81 -12.03 -9.09
C GLU A 321 -6.80 -12.62 -10.08
N ILE A 322 -5.64 -13.04 -9.56
CA ILE A 322 -4.62 -13.71 -10.37
C ILE A 322 -4.73 -15.20 -10.11
N ASN A 323 -5.27 -15.90 -11.10
CA ASN A 323 -5.41 -17.34 -11.04
C ASN A 323 -4.07 -18.06 -11.28
N THR A 324 -3.95 -19.28 -10.78
CA THR A 324 -2.74 -20.12 -10.94
C THR A 324 -1.48 -19.45 -10.35
N LEU A 325 -1.65 -18.68 -9.28
CA LEU A 325 -0.59 -17.84 -8.68
C LEU A 325 0.69 -18.64 -8.39
N LYS A 326 0.59 -19.85 -7.79
CA LYS A 326 1.77 -20.69 -7.50
C LYS A 326 2.51 -21.12 -8.76
N GLY A 327 1.80 -21.40 -9.85
CA GLY A 327 2.41 -21.72 -11.14
C GLY A 327 3.19 -20.51 -11.69
N CYS A 328 2.60 -19.31 -11.61
CA CYS A 328 3.26 -18.06 -11.99
C CYS A 328 4.50 -17.79 -11.12
N GLU A 329 4.42 -17.98 -9.81
CA GLU A 329 5.56 -17.84 -8.90
C GLU A 329 6.72 -18.76 -9.28
N HIS A 330 6.42 -20.05 -9.52
CA HIS A 330 7.44 -21.03 -9.92
C HIS A 330 8.05 -20.67 -11.29
N ALA A 331 7.24 -20.18 -12.22
CA ALA A 331 7.73 -19.75 -13.54
C ALA A 331 8.69 -18.54 -13.40
N VAL A 332 8.34 -17.55 -12.59
CA VAL A 332 9.23 -16.39 -12.31
C VAL A 332 10.51 -16.85 -11.61
N LEU A 333 10.41 -17.74 -10.63
CA LEU A 333 11.58 -18.27 -9.92
C LEU A 333 12.51 -19.04 -10.87
N ALA A 334 11.96 -19.91 -11.71
CA ALA A 334 12.73 -20.65 -12.70
C ALA A 334 13.35 -19.72 -13.74
N ALA A 335 12.60 -18.73 -14.24
CA ALA A 335 13.09 -17.74 -15.17
C ALA A 335 14.19 -16.87 -14.55
N SER A 336 14.07 -16.49 -13.28
CA SER A 336 15.05 -15.64 -12.59
C SER A 336 16.45 -16.28 -12.53
N ALA A 337 16.54 -17.60 -12.53
CA ALA A 337 17.83 -18.31 -12.57
C ALA A 337 18.55 -18.14 -13.92
N ALA A 338 17.81 -17.87 -14.99
CA ALA A 338 18.35 -17.68 -16.34
C ALA A 338 18.39 -16.21 -16.80
N MET A 339 17.81 -15.29 -16.00
CA MET A 339 17.79 -13.86 -16.34
C MET A 339 19.16 -13.23 -16.14
N ASP A 340 19.55 -12.36 -17.08
CA ASP A 340 20.78 -11.56 -16.93
C ASP A 340 20.54 -10.23 -16.19
N GLY A 341 19.30 -9.96 -15.77
CA GLY A 341 18.90 -8.76 -15.04
C GLY A 341 18.85 -7.47 -15.86
N GLY A 342 19.11 -7.50 -17.18
CA GLY A 342 19.08 -6.31 -18.02
C GLY A 342 19.98 -5.18 -17.48
N ARG A 343 19.40 -4.00 -17.18
CA ARG A 343 20.12 -2.87 -16.56
C ARG A 343 20.68 -3.19 -15.17
N LEU A 344 20.10 -4.20 -14.50
CA LEU A 344 20.47 -4.66 -13.16
C LEU A 344 21.57 -5.73 -13.16
N LYS A 345 22.13 -6.09 -14.29
CA LYS A 345 23.03 -7.26 -14.48
C LYS A 345 24.03 -7.48 -13.31
N LYS A 346 24.75 -6.45 -12.89
CA LYS A 346 25.72 -6.52 -11.80
C LYS A 346 25.07 -6.56 -10.41
N ARG A 347 23.81 -6.18 -10.29
CA ARG A 347 23.06 -6.03 -9.05
C ARG A 347 21.90 -7.03 -8.92
N PHE A 348 21.80 -7.98 -9.88
CA PHE A 348 20.66 -8.88 -9.94
C PHE A 348 20.54 -9.77 -8.69
N ALA A 349 21.64 -10.23 -8.16
CA ALA A 349 21.67 -11.05 -6.94
C ALA A 349 21.16 -10.29 -5.70
N ASP A 350 21.34 -8.97 -5.66
CA ASP A 350 20.96 -8.14 -4.52
C ASP A 350 19.44 -7.97 -4.39
N ILE A 351 18.72 -8.12 -5.51
CA ILE A 351 17.26 -7.93 -5.59
C ILE A 351 16.46 -9.23 -5.50
N LEU A 352 17.14 -10.36 -5.41
CA LEU A 352 16.46 -11.66 -5.26
C LEU A 352 16.00 -11.91 -3.81
N PRO A 353 14.83 -12.50 -3.62
CA PRO A 353 13.85 -12.89 -4.65
C PRO A 353 13.12 -11.67 -5.24
N ILE A 354 12.74 -11.76 -6.53
CA ILE A 354 11.98 -10.70 -7.21
C ILE A 354 10.63 -10.52 -6.51
N LEU A 355 9.92 -11.62 -6.31
CA LEU A 355 8.60 -11.64 -5.69
C LEU A 355 8.71 -11.72 -4.17
N ASP A 356 7.84 -10.99 -3.48
CA ASP A 356 7.60 -11.25 -2.06
C ASP A 356 6.75 -12.50 -1.91
N THR A 357 7.34 -13.58 -1.40
CA THR A 357 6.69 -14.88 -1.26
C THR A 357 5.51 -14.89 -0.30
N ASP A 358 5.51 -13.99 0.68
CA ASP A 358 4.49 -13.86 1.72
C ASP A 358 3.41 -12.83 1.34
N GLY A 359 3.64 -12.08 0.25
CA GLY A 359 2.74 -11.08 -0.27
C GLY A 359 1.46 -11.66 -0.91
N SER A 360 0.45 -10.79 -1.08
CA SER A 360 -0.75 -11.14 -1.85
C SER A 360 -0.42 -11.33 -3.33
N ASP A 361 -1.39 -11.83 -4.10
CA ASP A 361 -1.31 -11.90 -5.56
C ASP A 361 -1.00 -10.52 -6.17
N SER A 362 -1.70 -9.49 -5.71
CA SER A 362 -1.49 -8.09 -6.10
C SER A 362 -0.09 -7.59 -5.78
N THR A 363 0.45 -7.94 -4.59
CA THR A 363 1.83 -7.59 -4.23
C THR A 363 2.83 -8.22 -5.19
N LYS A 364 2.63 -9.49 -5.53
CA LYS A 364 3.52 -10.23 -6.46
C LYS A 364 3.44 -9.67 -7.88
N PHE A 365 2.23 -9.30 -8.31
CA PHE A 365 2.03 -8.64 -9.60
C PHE A 365 2.77 -7.30 -9.64
N ASP A 366 2.63 -6.44 -8.62
CA ASP A 366 3.33 -5.17 -8.49
C ASP A 366 4.86 -5.36 -8.52
N ASN A 367 5.37 -6.35 -7.78
CA ASN A 367 6.81 -6.63 -7.74
C ASN A 367 7.37 -7.03 -9.12
N LEU A 368 6.66 -7.89 -9.85
CA LEU A 368 7.11 -8.32 -11.17
C LEU A 368 7.03 -7.19 -12.19
N LEU A 369 5.93 -6.40 -12.16
CA LEU A 369 5.78 -5.27 -13.06
C LEU A 369 6.88 -4.22 -12.84
N GLU A 370 7.13 -3.85 -11.59
CA GLU A 370 8.20 -2.92 -11.22
C GLU A 370 9.55 -3.43 -11.69
N PHE A 371 9.87 -4.70 -11.43
CA PHE A 371 11.10 -5.33 -11.90
C PHE A 371 11.27 -5.26 -13.42
N LEU A 372 10.25 -5.62 -14.20
CA LEU A 372 10.31 -5.60 -15.65
C LEU A 372 10.57 -4.18 -16.19
N VAL A 373 9.91 -3.17 -15.62
CA VAL A 373 10.10 -1.77 -16.00
C VAL A 373 11.51 -1.30 -15.64
N VAL A 374 11.98 -1.57 -14.42
CA VAL A 374 13.32 -1.20 -13.97
C VAL A 374 14.40 -1.93 -14.78
N ALA A 375 14.17 -3.18 -15.16
CA ALA A 375 15.08 -3.94 -16.03
C ALA A 375 15.13 -3.41 -17.48
N GLY A 376 14.25 -2.47 -17.84
CA GLY A 376 14.31 -1.74 -19.11
C GLY A 376 13.16 -2.01 -20.07
N ARG A 377 12.11 -2.72 -19.67
CA ARG A 377 10.90 -2.87 -20.48
C ARG A 377 10.06 -1.59 -20.38
N SER A 378 9.38 -1.22 -21.46
CA SER A 378 8.36 -0.19 -21.35
C SER A 378 7.17 -0.70 -20.53
N LEU A 379 6.45 0.18 -19.84
CA LEU A 379 5.28 -0.19 -19.05
C LEU A 379 4.23 -0.97 -19.88
N PRO A 380 3.84 -0.53 -21.10
CA PRO A 380 2.92 -1.32 -21.92
C PRO A 380 3.46 -2.71 -22.25
N GLN A 381 4.75 -2.82 -22.62
CA GLN A 381 5.36 -4.11 -22.94
C GLN A 381 5.34 -5.05 -21.73
N ALA A 382 5.68 -4.56 -20.53
CA ALA A 382 5.64 -5.34 -19.31
C ALA A 382 4.23 -5.84 -18.99
N LEU A 383 3.20 -4.99 -19.16
CA LEU A 383 1.80 -5.36 -18.98
C LEU A 383 1.34 -6.42 -19.97
N PHE A 384 1.69 -6.31 -21.26
CA PHE A 384 1.38 -7.34 -22.26
C PHE A 384 2.07 -8.68 -21.97
N MET A 385 3.28 -8.65 -21.44
CA MET A 385 3.98 -9.87 -21.01
C MET A 385 3.29 -10.56 -19.83
N MET A 386 2.72 -9.78 -18.90
CA MET A 386 2.09 -10.30 -17.69
C MET A 386 0.62 -10.67 -17.89
N MET A 387 -0.06 -10.04 -18.82
CA MET A 387 -1.48 -10.25 -19.14
C MET A 387 -1.65 -10.51 -20.64
N PRO A 388 -1.18 -11.66 -21.14
CA PRO A 388 -1.34 -11.98 -22.55
C PRO A 388 -2.82 -12.20 -22.88
N GLY A 389 -3.25 -11.74 -24.05
CA GLY A 389 -4.58 -12.02 -24.59
C GLY A 389 -4.81 -13.52 -24.79
N PRO A 390 -6.06 -13.98 -24.86
CA PRO A 390 -6.41 -15.41 -25.06
C PRO A 390 -6.21 -15.85 -26.53
N TRP A 391 -5.03 -15.62 -27.08
CA TRP A 391 -4.68 -15.80 -28.48
C TRP A 391 -4.97 -17.22 -29.03
N SER A 392 -4.79 -18.25 -28.21
CA SER A 392 -4.90 -19.64 -28.66
C SER A 392 -6.30 -20.07 -29.15
N LYS A 393 -7.32 -19.27 -28.90
CA LYS A 393 -8.71 -19.54 -29.31
C LYS A 393 -9.33 -18.38 -30.11
N ASP A 394 -8.58 -17.36 -30.41
CA ASP A 394 -9.04 -16.22 -31.19
C ASP A 394 -8.55 -16.33 -32.66
N PRO A 395 -9.45 -16.68 -33.60
CA PRO A 395 -9.08 -16.85 -35.01
C PRO A 395 -8.74 -15.52 -35.70
N THR A 396 -8.91 -14.39 -35.05
CA THR A 396 -8.66 -13.06 -35.58
C THR A 396 -7.29 -12.48 -35.16
N MET A 397 -6.61 -13.15 -34.22
CA MET A 397 -5.27 -12.76 -33.81
C MET A 397 -4.24 -13.41 -34.75
N ASP A 398 -3.38 -12.61 -35.33
CA ASP A 398 -2.22 -13.08 -36.11
C ASP A 398 -1.23 -13.81 -35.18
N GLU A 399 -0.49 -14.78 -35.73
CA GLU A 399 0.52 -15.57 -35.02
C GLU A 399 1.69 -14.75 -34.46
#